data_aca3faf6b9a6c9b9bf38e5858721d5f3
#
_entry.id   aca3faf6b9a6c9b9bf38e5858721d5f3
#
_cell.length_a   1.000
_cell.length_b   1.000
_cell.length_c   1.000
_cell.angle_alpha   90.00
_cell.angle_beta   90.00
_cell.angle_gamma   90.00
#
_symmetry.space_group_name_H-M   'P 1'
#
loop_
_entity.id
_entity.type
_entity.pdbx_description
1 polymer ?
#
loop_
_entity_poly.entity_id
_entity_poly.type
_entity_poly.pdbx_seq_one_letter_code
_entity_poly.pdbx_strand_id
1 'polypeptide(L)'
;MNAILNQQIGQLGFWSGVIFLVTVVASLLLPLDVPDGLQAEHADRVIWLNEHRSAFILGWVNQMVSMLSLSGVLLAVAWLAAMRSPLSGMVGGIAILLSITAFIIPKFMAIWTIPQLAEASATGGVGSVFADQLLLILNVTVPFSLYTSFDYLGFWLYALFALVIAAPLLKHALIWKIAAVSLGIFGVTFHSLLIALLMKKVAAADIEPWFLGSALFLIFAIIAALIGFRTTGNQS
;
A
#
# COMPACT_ATOMS: atom_id res chain seq x y z
N MET A 1 -3.53 -30.00 -10.83
CA MET A 1 -3.32 -29.00 -9.77
C MET A 1 -4.39 -29.25 -8.71
N ASN A 2 -4.07 -29.15 -7.42
CA ASN A 2 -4.96 -29.58 -6.33
C ASN A 2 -6.17 -28.64 -6.20
N ALA A 3 -7.40 -29.15 -6.41
CA ALA A 3 -8.65 -28.37 -6.33
C ALA A 3 -8.83 -27.71 -4.93
N ILE A 4 -8.43 -28.43 -3.88
CA ILE A 4 -8.47 -27.92 -2.50
C ILE A 4 -7.60 -26.67 -2.35
N LEU A 5 -6.37 -26.69 -2.88
CA LEU A 5 -5.46 -25.54 -2.81
C LEU A 5 -6.03 -24.32 -3.55
N ASN A 6 -6.62 -24.52 -4.72
CA ASN A 6 -7.25 -23.44 -5.48
C ASN A 6 -8.41 -22.81 -4.71
N GLN A 7 -9.22 -23.62 -4.05
CA GLN A 7 -10.32 -23.16 -3.22
C GLN A 7 -9.80 -22.34 -2.01
N GLN A 8 -8.77 -22.86 -1.32
CA GLN A 8 -8.19 -22.16 -0.16
C GLN A 8 -7.57 -20.81 -0.53
N ILE A 9 -6.86 -20.76 -1.68
CA ILE A 9 -6.27 -19.50 -2.16
C ILE A 9 -7.36 -18.53 -2.61
N GLY A 10 -8.43 -19.00 -3.25
CA GLY A 10 -9.58 -18.16 -3.58
C GLY A 10 -10.27 -17.59 -2.34
N GLN A 11 -10.44 -18.40 -1.29
CA GLN A 11 -10.98 -17.93 0.00
C GLN A 11 -10.04 -16.92 0.68
N LEU A 12 -8.73 -17.17 0.68
CA LEU A 12 -7.74 -16.22 1.19
C LEU A 12 -7.85 -14.88 0.46
N GLY A 13 -7.90 -14.89 -0.88
CA GLY A 13 -8.05 -13.68 -1.69
C GLY A 13 -9.35 -12.93 -1.38
N PHE A 14 -10.46 -13.64 -1.25
CA PHE A 14 -11.76 -13.05 -0.92
C PHE A 14 -11.74 -12.37 0.45
N TRP A 15 -11.35 -13.09 1.52
CA TRP A 15 -11.35 -12.52 2.86
C TRP A 15 -10.32 -11.41 3.04
N SER A 16 -9.15 -11.54 2.42
CA SER A 16 -8.16 -10.46 2.35
C SER A 16 -8.77 -9.20 1.72
N GLY A 17 -9.53 -9.33 0.65
CA GLY A 17 -10.19 -8.18 0.02
C GLY A 17 -11.29 -7.56 0.89
N VAL A 18 -12.07 -8.38 1.61
CA VAL A 18 -13.06 -7.86 2.57
C VAL A 18 -12.36 -7.05 3.68
N ILE A 19 -11.29 -7.61 4.29
CA ILE A 19 -10.53 -6.92 5.33
C ILE A 19 -9.92 -5.62 4.79
N PHE A 20 -9.36 -5.65 3.57
CA PHE A 20 -8.83 -4.45 2.92
C PHE A 20 -9.89 -3.35 2.81
N LEU A 21 -11.10 -3.65 2.31
CA LEU A 21 -12.17 -2.65 2.18
C LEU A 21 -12.62 -2.10 3.53
N VAL A 22 -12.70 -2.95 4.55
CA VAL A 22 -13.03 -2.52 5.93
C VAL A 22 -11.95 -1.57 6.46
N THR A 23 -10.67 -1.89 6.28
CA THR A 23 -9.57 -1.04 6.74
C THR A 23 -9.47 0.27 5.96
N VAL A 24 -9.80 0.29 4.66
CA VAL A 24 -9.92 1.53 3.87
C VAL A 24 -11.00 2.46 4.45
N VAL A 25 -12.16 1.91 4.82
CA VAL A 25 -13.22 2.71 5.47
C VAL A 25 -12.75 3.20 6.85
N ALA A 26 -12.12 2.35 7.65
CA ALA A 26 -11.58 2.73 8.95
C ALA A 26 -10.51 3.84 8.85
N SER A 27 -9.73 3.88 7.77
CA SER A 27 -8.73 4.93 7.53
C SER A 27 -9.32 6.34 7.40
N LEU A 28 -10.61 6.46 7.08
CA LEU A 28 -11.29 7.76 7.05
C LEU A 28 -11.52 8.35 8.46
N LEU A 29 -11.42 7.51 9.49
CA LEU A 29 -11.71 7.88 10.88
C LEU A 29 -10.45 7.92 11.76
N LEU A 30 -9.35 7.37 11.27
CA LEU A 30 -8.10 7.20 12.03
C LEU A 30 -7.04 8.17 11.51
N PRO A 31 -6.45 9.01 12.37
CA PRO A 31 -5.43 9.96 11.95
C PRO A 31 -4.12 9.23 11.66
N LEU A 32 -3.44 9.68 10.60
CA LEU A 32 -2.10 9.18 10.22
C LEU A 32 -1.01 10.22 10.46
N ASP A 33 -1.37 11.46 10.69
CA ASP A 33 -0.48 12.58 11.04
C ASP A 33 -1.31 13.72 11.65
N VAL A 34 -0.64 14.79 12.05
CA VAL A 34 -1.25 16.05 12.43
C VAL A 34 -2.19 16.57 11.34
N PRO A 35 -3.30 17.26 11.68
CA PRO A 35 -4.33 17.66 10.69
C PRO A 35 -3.79 18.47 9.50
N ASP A 36 -2.83 19.37 9.72
CA ASP A 36 -2.25 20.22 8.67
C ASP A 36 -1.18 19.49 7.82
N GLY A 37 -0.86 18.24 8.14
CA GLY A 37 0.03 17.38 7.36
C GLY A 37 1.38 18.03 7.04
N LEU A 38 1.70 18.17 5.74
CA LEU A 38 2.96 18.77 5.28
C LEU A 38 3.16 20.21 5.74
N GLN A 39 2.09 20.97 5.97
CA GLN A 39 2.15 22.40 6.34
C GLN A 39 2.34 22.62 7.84
N ALA A 40 2.19 21.57 8.66
CA ALA A 40 2.35 21.68 10.11
C ALA A 40 3.78 22.02 10.50
N GLU A 41 3.92 22.96 11.43
CA GLU A 41 5.20 23.25 12.05
C GLU A 41 5.73 22.02 12.81
N HIS A 42 7.06 21.84 12.81
CA HIS A 42 7.67 20.66 13.43
C HIS A 42 7.34 20.56 14.93
N ALA A 43 7.35 21.69 15.66
CA ALA A 43 7.02 21.71 17.08
C ALA A 43 5.57 21.26 17.35
N ASP A 44 4.61 21.74 16.54
CA ASP A 44 3.20 21.37 16.67
C ASP A 44 2.98 19.88 16.38
N ARG A 45 3.70 19.33 15.40
CA ARG A 45 3.68 17.90 15.12
C ARG A 45 4.20 17.08 16.31
N VAL A 46 5.29 17.47 16.95
CA VAL A 46 5.84 16.77 18.13
C VAL A 46 4.83 16.79 19.28
N ILE A 47 4.19 17.94 19.55
CA ILE A 47 3.14 18.06 20.56
C ILE A 47 1.98 17.13 20.22
N TRP A 48 1.46 17.20 18.99
CA TRP A 48 0.34 16.40 18.53
C TRP A 48 0.61 14.90 18.63
N LEU A 49 1.80 14.43 18.22
CA LEU A 49 2.21 13.02 18.29
C LEU A 49 2.23 12.49 19.74
N ASN A 50 2.60 13.33 20.71
CA ASN A 50 2.57 12.96 22.12
C ASN A 50 1.14 12.92 22.67
N GLU A 51 0.32 13.91 22.36
CA GLU A 51 -1.07 14.00 22.84
C GLU A 51 -1.98 12.93 22.20
N HIS A 52 -1.75 12.59 20.91
CA HIS A 52 -2.57 11.67 20.13
C HIS A 52 -1.88 10.34 19.84
N ARG A 53 -0.85 9.98 20.62
CA ARG A 53 0.01 8.80 20.42
C ARG A 53 -0.78 7.51 20.11
N SER A 54 -1.80 7.22 20.91
CA SER A 54 -2.59 5.98 20.73
C SER A 54 -3.39 5.98 19.44
N ALA A 55 -3.99 7.12 19.07
CA ALA A 55 -4.76 7.27 17.83
C ALA A 55 -3.85 7.16 16.60
N PHE A 56 -2.67 7.79 16.64
CA PHE A 56 -1.64 7.69 15.62
C PHE A 56 -1.19 6.23 15.42
N ILE A 57 -0.82 5.53 16.50
CA ILE A 57 -0.41 4.12 16.44
C ILE A 57 -1.54 3.25 15.85
N LEU A 58 -2.80 3.46 16.29
CA LEU A 58 -3.94 2.70 15.79
C LEU A 58 -4.16 2.94 14.30
N GLY A 59 -4.01 4.19 13.82
CA GLY A 59 -4.07 4.54 12.42
C GLY A 59 -3.03 3.76 11.59
N TRP A 60 -1.80 3.70 12.06
CA TRP A 60 -0.73 2.98 11.36
C TRP A 60 -0.82 1.47 11.46
N VAL A 61 -1.35 0.91 12.55
CA VAL A 61 -1.71 -0.51 12.64
C VAL A 61 -2.79 -0.84 11.61
N ASN A 62 -3.82 0.00 11.48
CA ASN A 62 -4.85 -0.17 10.45
C ASN A 62 -4.26 -0.13 9.03
N GLN A 63 -3.32 0.80 8.75
CA GLN A 63 -2.62 0.87 7.46
C GLN A 63 -1.78 -0.40 7.20
N MET A 64 -1.11 -0.95 8.21
CA MET A 64 -0.36 -2.20 8.08
C MET A 64 -1.29 -3.37 7.75
N VAL A 65 -2.43 -3.50 8.44
CA VAL A 65 -3.43 -4.54 8.15
C VAL A 65 -4.01 -4.36 6.76
N SER A 66 -4.30 -3.13 6.35
CA SER A 66 -4.79 -2.79 5.01
C SER A 66 -3.83 -3.25 3.93
N MET A 67 -2.56 -2.90 4.05
CA MET A 67 -1.50 -3.25 3.09
C MET A 67 -1.27 -4.77 3.02
N LEU A 68 -1.23 -5.47 4.16
CA LEU A 68 -1.08 -6.93 4.17
C LEU A 68 -2.28 -7.62 3.53
N SER A 69 -3.49 -7.11 3.79
CA SER A 69 -4.72 -7.62 3.19
C SER A 69 -4.77 -7.37 1.67
N LEU A 70 -4.38 -6.19 1.22
CA LEU A 70 -4.23 -5.89 -0.21
C LEU A 70 -3.23 -6.86 -0.86
N SER A 71 -2.07 -7.06 -0.24
CA SER A 71 -1.06 -8.02 -0.72
C SER A 71 -1.60 -9.44 -0.80
N GLY A 72 -2.43 -9.86 0.16
CA GLY A 72 -3.10 -11.17 0.16
C GLY A 72 -4.01 -11.36 -1.05
N VAL A 73 -4.78 -10.34 -1.43
CA VAL A 73 -5.58 -10.36 -2.67
C VAL A 73 -4.68 -10.52 -3.89
N LEU A 74 -3.62 -9.69 -3.98
CA LEU A 74 -2.72 -9.68 -5.13
C LEU A 74 -1.95 -11.00 -5.26
N LEU A 75 -1.57 -11.65 -4.16
CA LEU A 75 -0.97 -13.00 -4.17
C LEU A 75 -1.96 -14.06 -4.69
N ALA A 76 -3.24 -13.98 -4.29
CA ALA A 76 -4.26 -14.88 -4.82
C ALA A 76 -4.50 -14.64 -6.32
N VAL A 77 -4.44 -13.40 -6.79
CA VAL A 77 -4.49 -13.05 -8.22
C VAL A 77 -3.24 -13.56 -8.96
N ALA A 78 -2.05 -13.45 -8.36
CA ALA A 78 -0.82 -14.02 -8.92
C ALA A 78 -0.95 -15.55 -9.12
N TRP A 79 -1.52 -16.24 -8.14
CA TRP A 79 -1.80 -17.68 -8.25
C TRP A 79 -2.74 -18.01 -9.41
N LEU A 80 -3.84 -17.25 -9.55
CA LEU A 80 -4.77 -17.42 -10.66
C LEU A 80 -4.07 -17.23 -12.02
N ALA A 81 -3.23 -16.21 -12.14
CA ALA A 81 -2.46 -15.95 -13.34
C ALA A 81 -1.43 -17.05 -13.62
N ALA A 82 -0.81 -17.63 -12.56
CA ALA A 82 0.14 -18.73 -12.67
C ALA A 82 -0.47 -19.99 -13.33
N MET A 83 -1.77 -20.18 -13.20
CA MET A 83 -2.47 -21.30 -13.88
C MET A 83 -2.43 -21.18 -15.41
N ARG A 84 -2.25 -19.98 -15.96
CA ARG A 84 -2.18 -19.71 -17.41
C ARG A 84 -0.77 -19.34 -17.86
N SER A 85 0.01 -18.73 -16.98
CA SER A 85 1.39 -18.27 -17.21
C SER A 85 2.20 -18.41 -15.93
N PRO A 86 2.82 -19.59 -15.69
CA PRO A 86 3.56 -19.85 -14.47
C PRO A 86 4.65 -18.82 -14.17
N LEU A 87 5.38 -18.39 -15.21
CA LEU A 87 6.42 -17.37 -15.07
C LEU A 87 5.85 -16.02 -14.61
N SER A 88 4.74 -15.56 -15.22
CA SER A 88 4.09 -14.30 -14.82
C SER A 88 3.59 -14.39 -13.37
N GLY A 89 2.98 -15.50 -12.97
CA GLY A 89 2.54 -15.70 -11.60
C GLY A 89 3.70 -15.70 -10.60
N MET A 90 4.82 -16.34 -10.94
CA MET A 90 6.01 -16.36 -10.10
C MET A 90 6.63 -14.96 -9.95
N VAL A 91 6.86 -14.25 -11.06
CA VAL A 91 7.42 -12.89 -11.05
C VAL A 91 6.49 -11.93 -10.31
N GLY A 92 5.17 -12.03 -10.56
CA GLY A 92 4.17 -11.24 -9.83
C GLY A 92 4.19 -11.54 -8.32
N GLY A 93 4.25 -12.80 -7.93
CA GLY A 93 4.35 -13.20 -6.53
C GLY A 93 5.60 -12.63 -5.84
N ILE A 94 6.75 -12.69 -6.50
CA ILE A 94 8.00 -12.09 -6.00
C ILE A 94 7.86 -10.57 -5.83
N ALA A 95 7.26 -9.88 -6.82
CA ALA A 95 7.04 -8.43 -6.73
C ALA A 95 6.17 -8.06 -5.51
N ILE A 96 5.11 -8.85 -5.22
CA ILE A 96 4.27 -8.62 -4.03
C ILE A 96 5.05 -8.89 -2.73
N LEU A 97 5.84 -9.94 -2.64
CA LEU A 97 6.63 -10.23 -1.44
C LEU A 97 7.65 -9.12 -1.16
N LEU A 98 8.32 -8.60 -2.18
CA LEU A 98 9.22 -7.46 -2.06
C LEU A 98 8.47 -6.18 -1.66
N SER A 99 7.27 -5.97 -2.22
CA SER A 99 6.40 -4.85 -1.85
C SER A 99 5.98 -4.91 -0.38
N ILE A 100 5.59 -6.09 0.13
CA ILE A 100 5.29 -6.30 1.56
C ILE A 100 6.49 -5.86 2.41
N THR A 101 7.70 -6.27 2.04
CA THR A 101 8.92 -5.88 2.77
C THR A 101 9.13 -4.37 2.76
N ALA A 102 8.95 -3.72 1.59
CA ALA A 102 9.07 -2.27 1.47
C ALA A 102 8.05 -1.52 2.34
N PHE A 103 6.80 -1.99 2.41
CA PHE A 103 5.76 -1.34 3.21
C PHE A 103 5.86 -1.60 4.72
N ILE A 104 6.26 -2.81 5.14
CA ILE A 104 6.34 -3.15 6.57
C ILE A 104 7.35 -2.25 7.29
N ILE A 105 8.48 -1.93 6.67
CA ILE A 105 9.53 -1.13 7.29
C ILE A 105 9.00 0.24 7.75
N PRO A 106 8.45 1.10 6.87
CA PRO A 106 7.97 2.42 7.28
C PRO A 106 6.77 2.34 8.23
N LYS A 107 5.82 1.38 8.03
CA LYS A 107 4.70 1.22 8.95
C LYS A 107 5.14 0.81 10.34
N PHE A 108 6.14 -0.05 10.45
CA PHE A 108 6.71 -0.40 11.74
C PHE A 108 7.42 0.80 12.39
N MET A 109 8.13 1.62 11.60
CA MET A 109 8.72 2.87 12.09
C MET A 109 7.66 3.84 12.62
N ALA A 110 6.51 3.96 11.93
CA ALA A 110 5.40 4.79 12.39
C ALA A 110 4.80 4.29 13.70
N ILE A 111 4.65 2.97 13.87
CA ILE A 111 4.06 2.37 15.08
C ILE A 111 5.03 2.42 16.26
N TRP A 112 6.32 2.21 16.02
CA TRP A 112 7.33 2.04 17.07
C TRP A 112 8.25 3.25 17.22
N THR A 113 8.93 3.65 16.16
CA THR A 113 10.05 4.59 16.22
C THR A 113 9.57 6.04 16.37
N ILE A 114 8.62 6.47 15.54
CA ILE A 114 8.14 7.86 15.55
C ILE A 114 7.57 8.29 16.91
N PRO A 115 6.71 7.50 17.59
CA PRO A 115 6.21 7.87 18.92
C PRO A 115 7.29 7.97 19.99
N GLN A 116 8.34 7.14 19.93
CA GLN A 116 9.45 7.21 20.86
C GLN A 116 10.32 8.46 20.62
N LEU A 117 10.56 8.80 19.36
CA LEU A 117 11.29 10.01 18.99
C LEU A 117 10.52 11.27 19.40
N ALA A 118 9.20 11.30 19.22
CA ALA A 118 8.36 12.43 19.63
C ALA A 118 8.43 12.64 21.16
N GLU A 119 8.39 11.57 21.94
CA GLU A 119 8.55 11.63 23.39
C GLU A 119 9.95 12.13 23.78
N ALA A 120 11.01 11.62 23.16
CA ALA A 120 12.39 12.03 23.40
C ALA A 120 12.63 13.51 23.01
N SER A 121 12.03 13.97 21.93
CA SER A 121 12.05 15.37 21.50
C SER A 121 11.39 16.29 22.53
N ALA A 122 10.21 15.92 23.01
CA ALA A 122 9.42 16.72 23.96
C ALA A 122 10.05 16.81 25.36
N THR A 123 10.76 15.77 25.81
CA THR A 123 11.35 15.74 27.16
C THR A 123 12.61 16.59 27.32
N GLY A 124 13.24 17.00 26.21
CA GLY A 124 14.51 17.75 26.21
C GLY A 124 15.71 16.86 26.64
N GLY A 125 16.89 17.40 26.54
CA GLY A 125 18.12 16.70 26.92
C GLY A 125 19.00 16.37 25.72
N VAL A 126 20.10 15.63 25.95
CA VAL A 126 21.14 15.37 24.93
C VAL A 126 20.60 14.60 23.71
N GLY A 127 19.55 13.79 23.90
CA GLY A 127 18.92 13.00 22.84
C GLY A 127 17.87 13.74 22.01
N SER A 128 17.35 14.89 22.50
CA SER A 128 16.25 15.59 21.83
C SER A 128 16.62 16.14 20.46
N VAL A 129 17.80 16.72 20.32
CA VAL A 129 18.30 17.25 19.05
C VAL A 129 18.41 16.15 17.98
N PHE A 130 18.87 14.96 18.37
CA PHE A 130 18.93 13.81 17.47
C PHE A 130 17.52 13.30 17.11
N ALA A 131 16.62 13.24 18.09
CA ALA A 131 15.23 12.84 17.87
C ALA A 131 14.51 13.78 16.89
N ASP A 132 14.69 15.10 17.03
CA ASP A 132 14.14 16.10 16.12
C ASP A 132 14.60 15.90 14.68
N GLN A 133 15.90 15.66 14.48
CA GLN A 133 16.45 15.44 13.15
C GLN A 133 15.92 14.14 12.51
N LEU A 134 15.78 13.07 13.29
CA LEU A 134 15.22 11.81 12.79
C LEU A 134 13.73 11.94 12.47
N LEU A 135 12.96 12.68 13.27
CA LEU A 135 11.54 12.93 12.97
C LEU A 135 11.34 13.65 11.64
N LEU A 136 12.22 14.59 11.28
CA LEU A 136 12.17 15.25 9.98
C LEU A 136 12.42 14.27 8.83
N ILE A 137 13.38 13.34 8.99
CA ILE A 137 13.70 12.31 7.98
C ILE A 137 12.58 11.27 7.86
N LEU A 138 11.91 10.95 8.97
CA LEU A 138 10.82 9.96 9.03
C LEU A 138 9.43 10.60 8.90
N ASN A 139 9.33 11.86 8.51
CA ASN A 139 8.06 12.54 8.38
C ASN A 139 7.16 11.86 7.33
N VAL A 140 5.99 11.39 7.77
CA VAL A 140 5.07 10.57 6.97
C VAL A 140 4.35 11.35 5.86
N THR A 141 4.34 12.68 5.92
CA THR A 141 3.66 13.56 4.93
C THR A 141 4.62 14.24 3.95
N VAL A 142 5.94 14.16 4.19
CA VAL A 142 6.93 14.73 3.25
C VAL A 142 7.16 13.77 2.08
N PRO A 143 6.84 14.16 0.82
CA PRO A 143 6.87 13.26 -0.33
C PRO A 143 8.24 12.68 -0.70
N PHE A 144 9.31 13.19 -0.11
CA PHE A 144 10.70 12.75 -0.34
C PHE A 144 11.41 12.36 0.96
N SER A 145 10.66 12.11 2.04
CA SER A 145 11.21 11.54 3.28
C SER A 145 11.67 10.10 3.07
N LEU A 146 12.47 9.59 4.00
CA LEU A 146 12.82 8.16 3.99
C LEU A 146 11.57 7.30 4.12
N TYR A 147 10.58 7.74 4.93
CA TYR A 147 9.31 7.05 5.12
C TYR A 147 8.56 6.88 3.79
N THR A 148 8.26 8.00 3.11
CA THR A 148 7.46 8.00 1.87
C THR A 148 8.21 7.33 0.71
N SER A 149 9.55 7.35 0.71
CA SER A 149 10.36 6.65 -0.29
C SER A 149 10.14 5.13 -0.27
N PHE A 150 9.98 4.53 0.92
CA PHE A 150 9.61 3.12 1.03
C PHE A 150 8.17 2.85 0.56
N ASP A 151 7.23 3.75 0.84
CA ASP A 151 5.87 3.62 0.34
C ASP A 151 5.82 3.68 -1.19
N TYR A 152 6.52 4.61 -1.80
CA TYR A 152 6.62 4.70 -3.26
C TYR A 152 7.29 3.47 -3.87
N LEU A 153 8.33 2.92 -3.24
CA LEU A 153 8.94 1.66 -3.65
C LEU A 153 7.93 0.50 -3.60
N GLY A 154 7.15 0.40 -2.54
CA GLY A 154 6.11 -0.61 -2.39
C GLY A 154 5.04 -0.51 -3.48
N PHE A 155 4.53 0.69 -3.75
CA PHE A 155 3.56 0.92 -4.83
C PHE A 155 4.16 0.70 -6.22
N TRP A 156 5.43 1.02 -6.44
CA TRP A 156 6.12 0.72 -7.69
C TRP A 156 6.18 -0.80 -7.94
N LEU A 157 6.45 -1.59 -6.91
CA LEU A 157 6.43 -3.06 -7.00
C LEU A 157 5.02 -3.60 -7.28
N TYR A 158 3.96 -2.99 -6.72
CA TYR A 158 2.59 -3.30 -7.11
C TYR A 158 2.30 -2.92 -8.57
N ALA A 159 2.85 -1.82 -9.05
CA ALA A 159 2.70 -1.42 -10.44
C ALA A 159 3.43 -2.38 -11.41
N LEU A 160 4.62 -2.88 -11.04
CA LEU A 160 5.32 -3.96 -11.76
C LEU A 160 4.48 -5.24 -11.79
N PHE A 161 3.97 -5.67 -10.62
CA PHE A 161 3.04 -6.79 -10.53
C PHE A 161 1.87 -6.61 -11.49
N ALA A 162 1.22 -5.45 -11.48
CA ALA A 162 0.05 -5.14 -12.27
C ALA A 162 0.31 -5.31 -13.77
N LEU A 163 1.45 -4.82 -14.28
CA LEU A 163 1.84 -4.97 -15.69
C LEU A 163 2.11 -6.44 -16.07
N VAL A 164 2.78 -7.18 -15.20
CA VAL A 164 3.12 -8.60 -15.44
C VAL A 164 1.88 -9.49 -15.45
N ILE A 165 0.89 -9.19 -14.59
CA ILE A 165 -0.29 -10.02 -14.38
C ILE A 165 -1.46 -9.68 -15.31
N ALA A 166 -1.54 -8.46 -15.83
CA ALA A 166 -2.65 -8.02 -16.66
C ALA A 166 -2.89 -8.96 -17.88
N ALA A 167 -1.86 -9.26 -18.64
CA ALA A 167 -1.99 -10.07 -19.86
C ALA A 167 -2.50 -11.52 -19.61
N PRO A 168 -2.00 -12.29 -18.63
CA PRO A 168 -2.57 -13.59 -18.27
C PRO A 168 -4.05 -13.50 -17.84
N LEU A 169 -4.43 -12.47 -17.08
CA LEU A 169 -5.80 -12.32 -16.59
C LEU A 169 -6.82 -12.05 -17.71
N LEU A 170 -6.42 -11.39 -18.80
CA LEU A 170 -7.29 -11.17 -19.96
C LEU A 170 -7.81 -12.49 -20.59
N LYS A 171 -7.18 -13.62 -20.31
CA LYS A 171 -7.57 -14.96 -20.81
C LYS A 171 -8.62 -15.65 -19.94
N HIS A 172 -9.10 -15.01 -18.87
CA HIS A 172 -10.12 -15.51 -17.95
C HIS A 172 -11.52 -14.93 -18.24
N ALA A 173 -12.50 -15.23 -17.37
CA ALA A 173 -13.87 -14.69 -17.46
C ALA A 173 -13.90 -13.15 -17.43
N LEU A 174 -15.02 -12.55 -17.85
CA LEU A 174 -15.17 -11.10 -17.99
C LEU A 174 -14.74 -10.30 -16.75
N ILE A 175 -15.09 -10.77 -15.55
CA ILE A 175 -14.73 -10.07 -14.31
C ILE A 175 -13.21 -9.97 -14.12
N TRP A 176 -12.46 -11.00 -14.52
CA TRP A 176 -11.01 -11.00 -14.49
C TRP A 176 -10.39 -10.13 -15.58
N LYS A 177 -11.08 -9.94 -16.72
CA LYS A 177 -10.67 -8.97 -17.73
C LYS A 177 -10.81 -7.54 -17.23
N ILE A 178 -11.87 -7.25 -16.46
CA ILE A 178 -12.02 -5.95 -15.80
C ILE A 178 -10.87 -5.71 -14.81
N ALA A 179 -10.57 -6.68 -13.95
CA ALA A 179 -9.42 -6.61 -13.06
C ALA A 179 -8.10 -6.39 -13.83
N ALA A 180 -7.90 -7.12 -14.95
CA ALA A 180 -6.72 -7.00 -15.80
C ALA A 180 -6.55 -5.60 -16.38
N VAL A 181 -7.62 -5.01 -16.93
CA VAL A 181 -7.59 -3.66 -17.50
C VAL A 181 -7.30 -2.64 -16.40
N SER A 182 -7.97 -2.74 -15.24
CA SER A 182 -7.75 -1.84 -14.12
C SER A 182 -6.31 -1.92 -13.59
N LEU A 183 -5.75 -3.14 -13.44
CA LEU A 183 -4.34 -3.33 -13.08
C LEU A 183 -3.41 -2.75 -14.14
N GLY A 184 -3.70 -2.98 -15.43
CA GLY A 184 -2.90 -2.44 -16.54
C GLY A 184 -2.86 -0.91 -16.52
N ILE A 185 -4.01 -0.25 -16.32
CA ILE A 185 -4.08 1.21 -16.20
C ILE A 185 -3.29 1.68 -14.97
N PHE A 186 -3.48 1.06 -13.79
CA PHE A 186 -2.70 1.37 -12.59
C PHE A 186 -1.20 1.26 -12.86
N GLY A 187 -0.75 0.14 -13.44
CA GLY A 187 0.66 -0.08 -13.73
C GLY A 187 1.26 0.97 -14.67
N VAL A 188 0.56 1.30 -15.77
CA VAL A 188 1.02 2.29 -16.74
C VAL A 188 1.01 3.69 -16.14
N THR A 189 -0.08 4.10 -15.47
CA THR A 189 -0.19 5.45 -14.90
C THR A 189 0.86 5.68 -13.81
N PHE A 190 1.07 4.71 -12.91
CA PHE A 190 2.06 4.83 -11.85
C PHE A 190 3.49 4.99 -12.41
N HIS A 191 3.88 4.17 -13.40
CA HIS A 191 5.20 4.31 -14.03
C HIS A 191 5.35 5.63 -14.77
N SER A 192 4.29 6.10 -15.45
CA SER A 192 4.31 7.39 -16.15
C SER A 192 4.50 8.55 -15.17
N LEU A 193 3.83 8.51 -14.01
CA LEU A 193 3.98 9.52 -12.96
C LEU A 193 5.39 9.49 -12.34
N LEU A 194 5.93 8.32 -12.08
CA LEU A 194 7.29 8.18 -11.57
C LEU A 194 8.33 8.74 -12.56
N ILE A 195 8.18 8.45 -13.84
CA ILE A 195 9.03 9.00 -14.89
C ILE A 195 8.89 10.53 -14.97
N ALA A 196 7.66 11.06 -14.90
CA ALA A 196 7.42 12.50 -14.93
C ALA A 196 8.07 13.22 -13.73
N LEU A 197 8.04 12.60 -12.53
CA LEU A 197 8.72 13.09 -11.34
C LEU A 197 10.25 13.11 -11.54
N LEU A 198 10.84 12.01 -12.00
CA LEU A 198 12.27 11.91 -12.27
C LEU A 198 12.74 12.89 -13.35
N MET A 199 11.90 13.17 -14.33
CA MET A 199 12.14 14.18 -15.37
C MET A 199 11.83 15.62 -14.90
N LYS A 200 11.47 15.83 -13.63
CA LYS A 200 11.08 17.15 -13.06
C LYS A 200 9.90 17.81 -13.81
N LYS A 201 9.00 17.02 -14.40
CA LYS A 201 7.76 17.52 -15.04
C LYS A 201 6.63 17.68 -14.03
N VAL A 202 6.72 16.99 -12.89
CA VAL A 202 5.82 17.10 -11.75
C VAL A 202 6.69 17.37 -10.52
N ALA A 203 6.30 18.32 -9.69
CA ALA A 203 7.00 18.56 -8.43
C ALA A 203 6.71 17.45 -7.41
N ALA A 204 7.67 17.15 -6.55
CA ALA A 204 7.49 16.13 -5.52
C ALA A 204 6.33 16.45 -4.56
N ALA A 205 6.10 17.73 -4.27
CA ALA A 205 4.98 18.17 -3.43
C ALA A 205 3.60 17.91 -4.05
N ASP A 206 3.51 17.82 -5.38
CA ASP A 206 2.25 17.64 -6.11
C ASP A 206 1.98 16.18 -6.48
N ILE A 207 2.88 15.25 -6.13
CA ILE A 207 2.81 13.86 -6.60
C ILE A 207 1.71 13.04 -5.92
N GLU A 208 1.38 13.36 -4.67
CA GLU A 208 0.42 12.59 -3.86
C GLU A 208 -0.98 12.52 -4.50
N PRO A 209 -1.63 13.63 -4.94
CA PRO A 209 -2.93 13.57 -5.60
C PRO A 209 -2.93 12.68 -6.86
N TRP A 210 -1.83 12.69 -7.61
CA TRP A 210 -1.70 11.87 -8.81
C TRP A 210 -1.58 10.37 -8.47
N PHE A 211 -0.81 10.04 -7.43
CA PHE A 211 -0.71 8.65 -6.97
C PHE A 211 -2.04 8.16 -6.40
N LEU A 212 -2.76 8.96 -5.62
CA LEU A 212 -4.10 8.63 -5.15
C LEU A 212 -5.07 8.38 -6.31
N GLY A 213 -5.03 9.23 -7.35
CA GLY A 213 -5.81 9.02 -8.57
C GLY A 213 -5.48 7.69 -9.26
N SER A 214 -4.21 7.31 -9.35
CA SER A 214 -3.80 6.02 -9.90
C SER A 214 -4.25 4.83 -9.03
N ALA A 215 -4.25 4.98 -7.71
CA ALA A 215 -4.66 3.95 -6.76
C ALA A 215 -6.16 3.60 -6.86
N LEU A 216 -7.01 4.49 -7.40
CA LEU A 216 -8.42 4.17 -7.67
C LEU A 216 -8.56 2.96 -8.62
N PHE A 217 -7.70 2.85 -9.62
CA PHE A 217 -7.71 1.69 -10.52
C PHE A 217 -7.33 0.40 -9.80
N LEU A 218 -6.45 0.48 -8.79
CA LEU A 218 -6.14 -0.66 -7.94
C LEU A 218 -7.38 -1.08 -7.11
N ILE A 219 -8.15 -0.13 -6.57
CA ILE A 219 -9.40 -0.41 -5.85
C ILE A 219 -10.41 -1.10 -6.78
N PHE A 220 -10.60 -0.62 -8.00
CA PHE A 220 -11.48 -1.28 -8.97
C PHE A 220 -11.01 -2.70 -9.29
N ALA A 221 -9.72 -2.93 -9.44
CA ALA A 221 -9.16 -4.26 -9.63
C ALA A 221 -9.47 -5.20 -8.45
N ILE A 222 -9.35 -4.70 -7.20
CA ILE A 222 -9.66 -5.47 -5.99
C ILE A 222 -11.15 -5.83 -5.92
N ILE A 223 -12.05 -4.87 -6.20
CA ILE A 223 -13.49 -5.13 -6.23
C ILE A 223 -13.82 -6.21 -7.28
N ALA A 224 -13.25 -6.10 -8.47
CA ALA A 224 -13.43 -7.11 -9.52
C ALA A 224 -12.88 -8.48 -9.08
N ALA A 225 -11.71 -8.53 -8.43
CA ALA A 225 -11.14 -9.76 -7.89
C ALA A 225 -12.02 -10.40 -6.83
N LEU A 226 -12.59 -9.62 -5.89
CA LEU A 226 -13.53 -10.10 -4.88
C LEU A 226 -14.75 -10.79 -5.52
N ILE A 227 -15.35 -10.16 -6.52
CA ILE A 227 -16.48 -10.74 -7.27
C ILE A 227 -16.02 -12.04 -7.97
N GLY A 228 -14.84 -12.02 -8.57
CA GLY A 228 -14.25 -13.17 -9.25
C GLY A 228 -14.02 -14.37 -8.32
N PHE A 229 -13.45 -14.15 -7.14
CA PHE A 229 -13.22 -15.20 -6.14
C PHE A 229 -14.53 -15.78 -5.60
N ARG A 230 -15.55 -14.95 -5.37
CA ARG A 230 -16.87 -15.39 -4.89
C ARG A 230 -17.57 -16.28 -5.93
N THR A 231 -17.50 -15.93 -7.21
CA THR A 231 -18.19 -16.67 -8.28
C THR A 231 -17.51 -18.02 -8.57
N THR A 232 -16.18 -18.08 -8.44
CA THR A 232 -15.43 -19.34 -8.66
C THR A 232 -15.60 -20.31 -7.48
N GLY A 233 -15.76 -19.83 -6.26
CA GLY A 233 -15.97 -20.66 -5.07
C GLY A 233 -17.35 -21.34 -5.02
N ASN A 234 -18.34 -20.85 -5.76
CA ASN A 234 -19.68 -21.43 -5.82
C ASN A 234 -19.85 -22.50 -6.92
N GLN A 235 -18.80 -22.77 -7.71
CA GLN A 235 -18.86 -23.75 -8.82
C GLN A 235 -18.14 -25.07 -8.51
N SER A 236 -17.60 -25.20 -7.31
CA SER A 236 -16.95 -26.40 -6.78
C SER A 236 -17.82 -27.10 -5.74
#